data_9fb28e01a8a42d5853f9c3cbff853a54
#
_entry.id   9fb28e01a8a42d5853f9c3cbff853a54
#
_cell.length_a   1.000
_cell.length_b   1.000
_cell.length_c   1.000
_cell.angle_alpha   90.00
_cell.angle_beta   90.00
_cell.angle_gamma   90.00
#
_symmetry.space_group_name_H-M   'P 1'
#
loop_
_entity.id
_entity.type
_entity.pdbx_description
1 polymer ?
#
loop_
_entity_poly.entity_id
_entity_poly.type
_entity_poly.pdbx_seq_one_letter_code
_entity_poly.pdbx_strand_id
1 'polypeptide(L)'
;MFAIFNWEPFQKKENYFLNDLNDVSILIKTLERPQQLINQLYSIQKYKFSGPVIIADDSKKPYKEEILRRFPKLDITYIELPFDTGTAEGRNKMLEVTKTSLFVLCDDDFIFEPRTRIPVMRKMLLENNIDILGGVFRQYNLKSRKEKLKFTLSNSMLKTFGILIPSTGIFEYHAGFDLEGDACIMKKVPYNHPFTVCDMTHNFFIARTDKVKAFGGWNPILKGGEHQNFFIRAKLNGLKVATTRQCGVVHDRWSPAPELFKELRLRGAAYQKLALEEFGIKRMLNFKEVMKETFGE
;
A
#
# COMPACT_ATOMS: atom_id res chain seq x y z
N MET A 1 11.61 -1.74 -27.86
CA MET A 1 12.71 -0.86 -27.40
C MET A 1 12.48 -0.63 -25.90
N PHE A 2 13.16 -1.40 -25.04
CA PHE A 2 12.99 -1.29 -23.59
C PHE A 2 13.68 0.00 -23.15
N ALA A 3 12.92 0.95 -22.62
CA ALA A 3 13.49 2.10 -21.95
C ALA A 3 14.26 1.61 -20.72
N ILE A 4 15.58 1.54 -20.83
CA ILE A 4 16.47 1.36 -19.69
C ILE A 4 16.39 2.68 -18.93
N PHE A 5 15.55 2.72 -17.90
CA PHE A 5 15.52 3.83 -16.97
C PHE A 5 16.86 3.88 -16.27
N ASN A 6 17.68 4.85 -16.63
CA ASN A 6 18.89 5.21 -15.89
C ASN A 6 18.47 5.63 -14.48
N TRP A 7 18.58 4.69 -13.59
CA TRP A 7 18.45 4.89 -12.16
C TRP A 7 19.79 5.49 -11.69
N GLU A 8 19.78 6.73 -11.22
CA GLU A 8 20.98 7.34 -10.66
C GLU A 8 21.63 6.43 -9.61
N PRO A 9 22.95 6.23 -9.65
CA PRO A 9 23.63 5.37 -8.70
C PRO A 9 23.46 5.95 -7.29
N PHE A 10 23.04 5.10 -6.37
CA PHE A 10 22.89 5.40 -4.96
C PHE A 10 24.15 6.10 -4.42
N GLN A 11 24.05 7.39 -4.13
CA GLN A 11 25.05 8.05 -3.30
C GLN A 11 25.01 7.40 -1.91
N LYS A 12 26.20 6.94 -1.47
CA LYS A 12 26.59 6.45 -0.13
C LYS A 12 25.52 5.72 0.69
N LYS A 13 25.91 4.55 1.21
CA LYS A 13 25.22 3.76 2.26
C LYS A 13 24.87 4.61 3.49
N GLU A 14 23.87 5.44 3.41
CA GLU A 14 23.17 5.90 4.60
C GLU A 14 22.26 4.72 5.01
N ASN A 15 22.55 4.15 6.16
CA ASN A 15 21.67 3.21 6.81
C ASN A 15 20.39 3.99 7.21
N TYR A 16 19.42 4.05 6.29
CA TYR A 16 18.11 4.61 6.60
C TYR A 16 17.38 3.64 7.52
N PHE A 17 17.72 3.70 8.80
CA PHE A 17 16.88 3.13 9.83
C PHE A 17 15.59 3.96 9.88
N LEU A 18 14.46 3.29 10.11
CA LEU A 18 13.16 3.94 10.30
C LEU A 18 13.02 4.46 11.75
N ASN A 19 14.15 4.93 12.32
CA ASN A 19 14.20 5.55 13.64
C ASN A 19 13.60 6.96 13.57
N ASP A 20 13.13 7.47 14.70
CA ASP A 20 12.56 8.80 14.85
C ASP A 20 11.29 9.06 14.01
N LEU A 21 10.47 8.02 13.84
CA LEU A 21 9.15 8.09 13.19
C LEU A 21 8.00 7.98 14.21
N ASN A 22 8.18 8.51 15.42
CA ASN A 22 7.17 8.43 16.49
C ASN A 22 5.88 9.21 16.14
N ASP A 23 5.93 10.10 15.16
CA ASP A 23 4.79 10.85 14.63
C ASP A 23 4.12 10.15 13.44
N VAL A 24 4.54 8.91 13.09
CA VAL A 24 4.01 8.11 11.97
C VAL A 24 3.54 6.78 12.49
N SER A 25 2.30 6.38 12.22
CA SER A 25 1.80 5.01 12.43
C SER A 25 1.83 4.22 11.13
N ILE A 26 2.04 2.90 11.18
CA ILE A 26 1.77 2.00 10.05
C ILE A 26 0.40 1.35 10.26
N LEU A 27 -0.48 1.44 9.26
CA LEU A 27 -1.82 0.84 9.27
C LEU A 27 -1.85 -0.38 8.35
N ILE A 28 -2.19 -1.56 8.87
CA ILE A 28 -2.20 -2.84 8.15
C ILE A 28 -3.55 -3.52 8.33
N LYS A 29 -4.32 -3.67 7.25
CA LYS A 29 -5.53 -4.47 7.25
C LYS A 29 -5.21 -5.88 6.76
N THR A 30 -5.64 -6.91 7.49
CA THR A 30 -5.45 -8.32 7.11
C THR A 30 -6.75 -9.11 7.19
N LEU A 31 -6.84 -10.16 6.38
CA LEU A 31 -7.95 -11.12 6.35
C LEU A 31 -7.41 -12.49 5.92
N GLU A 32 -7.45 -13.50 6.81
CA GLU A 32 -7.07 -14.90 6.51
C GLU A 32 -5.64 -15.07 5.94
N ARG A 33 -4.73 -14.11 6.13
CA ARG A 33 -3.37 -14.12 5.58
C ARG A 33 -2.26 -13.97 6.63
N PRO A 34 -2.20 -14.85 7.65
CA PRO A 34 -1.24 -14.72 8.74
C PRO A 34 0.22 -14.75 8.29
N GLN A 35 0.55 -15.55 7.28
CA GLN A 35 1.93 -15.66 6.82
C GLN A 35 2.42 -14.39 6.13
N GLN A 36 1.58 -13.74 5.34
CA GLN A 36 1.88 -12.45 4.72
C GLN A 36 2.11 -11.39 5.80
N LEU A 37 1.18 -11.26 6.75
CA LEU A 37 1.30 -10.35 7.87
C LEU A 37 2.59 -10.60 8.68
N ILE A 38 2.91 -11.85 9.00
CA ILE A 38 4.14 -12.21 9.71
C ILE A 38 5.38 -11.79 8.92
N ASN A 39 5.42 -12.05 7.61
CA ASN A 39 6.54 -11.65 6.75
C ASN A 39 6.72 -10.13 6.73
N GLN A 40 5.62 -9.39 6.64
CA GLN A 40 5.63 -7.93 6.68
C GLN A 40 6.16 -7.42 8.02
N LEU A 41 5.64 -7.90 9.15
CA LEU A 41 6.08 -7.49 10.48
C LEU A 41 7.57 -7.80 10.74
N TYR A 42 8.08 -8.95 10.26
CA TYR A 42 9.52 -9.22 10.29
C TYR A 42 10.32 -8.16 9.52
N SER A 43 9.82 -7.72 8.37
CA SER A 43 10.49 -6.70 7.60
C SER A 43 10.45 -5.34 8.31
N ILE A 44 9.32 -4.95 8.89
CA ILE A 44 9.16 -3.72 9.69
C ILE A 44 10.14 -3.73 10.87
N GLN A 45 10.19 -4.83 11.64
CA GLN A 45 11.11 -4.98 12.77
C GLN A 45 12.58 -4.94 12.32
N LYS A 46 12.92 -5.57 11.18
CA LYS A 46 14.28 -5.58 10.62
C LYS A 46 14.79 -4.17 10.32
N TYR A 47 13.93 -3.29 9.81
CA TYR A 47 14.29 -1.90 9.51
C TYR A 47 14.08 -0.95 10.70
N LYS A 48 13.80 -1.49 11.90
CA LYS A 48 13.75 -0.76 13.18
C LYS A 48 12.76 0.40 13.16
N PHE A 49 11.57 0.17 12.62
CA PHE A 49 10.50 1.15 12.69
C PHE A 49 10.17 1.45 14.15
N SER A 50 10.14 2.75 14.53
CA SER A 50 9.97 3.18 15.91
C SER A 50 8.54 3.64 16.25
N GLY A 51 7.70 3.87 15.25
CA GLY A 51 6.32 4.32 15.46
C GLY A 51 5.34 3.17 15.74
N PRO A 52 4.09 3.49 16.09
CA PRO A 52 3.05 2.51 16.30
C PRO A 52 2.70 1.71 15.03
N VAL A 53 2.41 0.42 15.18
CA VAL A 53 1.87 -0.44 14.13
C VAL A 53 0.45 -0.82 14.51
N ILE A 54 -0.53 -0.42 13.73
CA ILE A 54 -1.95 -0.66 13.99
C ILE A 54 -2.45 -1.69 13.00
N ILE A 55 -2.95 -2.81 13.50
CA ILE A 55 -3.42 -3.95 12.71
C ILE A 55 -4.92 -4.10 12.91
N ALA A 56 -5.68 -4.20 11.82
CA ALA A 56 -7.08 -4.60 11.85
C ALA A 56 -7.25 -5.95 11.16
N ASP A 57 -7.73 -6.94 11.90
CA ASP A 57 -7.90 -8.31 11.44
C ASP A 57 -9.35 -8.73 11.52
N ASP A 58 -9.96 -9.05 10.37
CA ASP A 58 -11.32 -9.58 10.27
C ASP A 58 -11.35 -11.03 9.80
N SER A 59 -10.30 -11.80 10.13
CA SER A 59 -10.24 -13.25 9.92
C SER A 59 -11.24 -14.00 10.80
N LYS A 60 -11.67 -15.20 10.38
CA LYS A 60 -12.51 -16.09 11.20
C LYS A 60 -11.88 -16.42 12.55
N LYS A 61 -10.56 -16.53 12.57
CA LYS A 61 -9.74 -16.74 13.78
C LYS A 61 -8.61 -15.73 13.75
N PRO A 62 -8.75 -14.59 14.43
CA PRO A 62 -7.68 -13.59 14.52
C PRO A 62 -6.40 -14.15 15.11
N TYR A 63 -5.27 -13.61 14.69
CA TYR A 63 -3.93 -14.11 15.04
C TYR A 63 -3.24 -13.28 16.13
N LYS A 64 -4.00 -12.52 16.90
CA LYS A 64 -3.51 -11.52 17.88
C LYS A 64 -2.45 -12.07 18.83
N GLU A 65 -2.75 -13.16 19.54
CA GLU A 65 -1.84 -13.72 20.53
C GLU A 65 -0.51 -14.16 19.91
N GLU A 66 -0.57 -14.79 18.73
CA GLU A 66 0.63 -15.21 18.00
C GLU A 66 1.45 -13.99 17.56
N ILE A 67 0.81 -12.97 17.00
CA ILE A 67 1.48 -11.75 16.52
C ILE A 67 2.15 -11.01 17.68
N LEU A 68 1.44 -10.75 18.78
CA LEU A 68 1.99 -10.03 19.93
C LEU A 68 3.15 -10.78 20.58
N ARG A 69 3.03 -12.11 20.71
CA ARG A 69 4.10 -12.95 21.23
C ARG A 69 5.33 -12.96 20.33
N ARG A 70 5.15 -12.93 19.00
CA ARG A 70 6.24 -13.06 18.01
C ARG A 70 6.99 -11.76 17.78
N PHE A 71 6.33 -10.60 17.99
CA PHE A 71 6.87 -9.27 17.72
C PHE A 71 6.86 -8.34 18.95
N PRO A 72 7.45 -8.76 20.10
CA PRO A 72 7.39 -7.96 21.34
C PRO A 72 8.18 -6.65 21.29
N LYS A 73 8.97 -6.42 20.21
CA LYS A 73 9.75 -5.20 20.00
C LYS A 73 9.02 -4.15 19.17
N LEU A 74 7.87 -4.48 18.59
CA LEU A 74 7.02 -3.54 17.87
C LEU A 74 5.92 -3.03 18.81
N ASP A 75 5.64 -1.74 18.74
CA ASP A 75 4.48 -1.14 19.41
C ASP A 75 3.21 -1.45 18.60
N ILE A 76 2.59 -2.60 18.88
CA ILE A 76 1.44 -3.10 18.11
C ILE A 76 0.14 -2.84 18.85
N THR A 77 -0.76 -2.09 18.21
CA THR A 77 -2.18 -2.04 18.52
C THR A 77 -2.92 -3.01 17.58
N TYR A 78 -3.50 -4.09 18.13
CA TYR A 78 -4.21 -5.11 17.35
C TYR A 78 -5.72 -5.05 17.59
N ILE A 79 -6.48 -4.81 16.51
CA ILE A 79 -7.93 -4.68 16.50
C ILE A 79 -8.53 -5.93 15.87
N GLU A 80 -9.23 -6.72 16.68
CA GLU A 80 -10.02 -7.84 16.19
C GLU A 80 -11.37 -7.35 15.74
N LEU A 81 -11.74 -7.65 14.51
CA LEU A 81 -13.00 -7.25 13.90
C LEU A 81 -13.90 -8.47 13.65
N PRO A 82 -15.21 -8.31 13.56
CA PRO A 82 -16.08 -9.36 13.08
C PRO A 82 -15.61 -9.91 11.73
N PHE A 83 -15.78 -11.22 11.52
CA PHE A 83 -15.38 -11.86 10.26
C PHE A 83 -15.97 -11.13 9.06
N ASP A 84 -15.11 -10.88 8.05
CA ASP A 84 -15.50 -10.22 6.81
C ASP A 84 -16.11 -8.82 7.01
N THR A 85 -15.60 -8.06 7.97
CA THR A 85 -15.95 -6.63 8.12
C THR A 85 -15.62 -5.84 6.85
N GLY A 86 -14.53 -6.18 6.17
CA GLY A 86 -14.11 -5.60 4.89
C GLY A 86 -12.98 -4.58 5.00
N THR A 87 -12.42 -4.26 3.83
CA THR A 87 -11.21 -3.46 3.75
C THR A 87 -11.43 -2.02 4.21
N ALA A 88 -12.49 -1.36 3.75
CA ALA A 88 -12.75 0.04 4.04
C ALA A 88 -13.03 0.27 5.54
N GLU A 89 -13.94 -0.51 6.12
CA GLU A 89 -14.28 -0.37 7.54
C GLU A 89 -13.09 -0.75 8.43
N GLY A 90 -12.33 -1.79 8.07
CA GLY A 90 -11.11 -2.13 8.80
C GLY A 90 -10.08 -1.00 8.80
N ARG A 91 -9.91 -0.29 7.68
CA ARG A 91 -9.05 0.89 7.59
C ARG A 91 -9.57 2.06 8.42
N ASN A 92 -10.89 2.29 8.44
CA ASN A 92 -11.50 3.30 9.29
C ASN A 92 -11.28 3.02 10.78
N LYS A 93 -11.44 1.75 11.22
CA LYS A 93 -11.17 1.37 12.61
C LYS A 93 -9.71 1.62 13.02
N MET A 94 -8.76 1.37 12.14
CA MET A 94 -7.37 1.75 12.39
C MET A 94 -7.19 3.27 12.44
N LEU A 95 -7.81 3.99 11.52
CA LEU A 95 -7.74 5.45 11.47
C LEU A 95 -8.33 6.11 12.73
N GLU A 96 -9.44 5.58 13.27
CA GLU A 96 -10.07 6.05 14.51
C GLU A 96 -9.08 6.07 15.68
N VAL A 97 -8.31 4.99 15.87
CA VAL A 97 -7.36 4.84 17.00
C VAL A 97 -6.00 5.47 16.73
N THR A 98 -5.72 5.90 15.50
CA THR A 98 -4.45 6.54 15.13
C THR A 98 -4.33 7.89 15.81
N LYS A 99 -3.25 8.05 16.63
CA LYS A 99 -2.93 9.27 17.38
C LYS A 99 -1.81 10.10 16.76
N THR A 100 -1.03 9.49 15.87
CA THR A 100 0.09 10.17 15.19
C THR A 100 -0.41 11.16 14.14
N SER A 101 0.36 12.21 13.88
CA SER A 101 0.02 13.23 12.88
C SER A 101 0.02 12.69 11.44
N LEU A 102 0.78 11.63 11.21
CA LEU A 102 0.90 10.95 9.92
C LEU A 102 0.65 9.45 10.08
N PHE A 103 0.21 8.82 9.01
CA PHE A 103 0.19 7.37 8.91
C PHE A 103 0.67 6.88 7.55
N VAL A 104 1.22 5.67 7.52
CA VAL A 104 1.53 4.92 6.29
C VAL A 104 0.50 3.81 6.15
N LEU A 105 -0.26 3.81 5.03
CA LEU A 105 -1.11 2.69 4.69
C LEU A 105 -0.28 1.61 4.01
N CYS A 106 -0.44 0.36 4.47
CA CYS A 106 0.18 -0.82 3.87
C CYS A 106 -0.84 -1.94 3.73
N ASP A 107 -0.84 -2.62 2.58
CA ASP A 107 -1.48 -3.93 2.48
C ASP A 107 -0.61 -4.97 3.21
N ASP A 108 -1.19 -6.05 3.74
CA ASP A 108 -0.52 -7.05 4.59
C ASP A 108 0.52 -7.92 3.85
N ASP A 109 0.68 -7.73 2.53
CA ASP A 109 1.66 -8.38 1.67
C ASP A 109 2.78 -7.44 1.17
N PHE A 110 2.96 -6.28 1.80
CA PHE A 110 4.05 -5.35 1.50
C PHE A 110 5.26 -5.60 2.41
N ILE A 111 6.36 -6.03 1.81
CA ILE A 111 7.62 -6.30 2.51
C ILE A 111 8.53 -5.09 2.43
N PHE A 112 9.00 -4.61 3.58
CA PHE A 112 9.95 -3.51 3.67
C PHE A 112 11.34 -3.95 3.21
N GLU A 113 12.04 -3.05 2.52
CA GLU A 113 13.36 -3.25 1.94
C GLU A 113 14.22 -1.97 2.10
N PRO A 114 15.51 -1.96 1.70
CA PRO A 114 16.35 -0.77 1.79
C PRO A 114 15.81 0.47 1.09
N ARG A 115 14.89 0.30 0.14
CA ARG A 115 14.19 1.40 -0.55
C ARG A 115 12.91 1.85 0.15
N THR A 116 12.50 1.21 1.23
CA THR A 116 11.36 1.65 2.05
C THR A 116 11.80 2.82 2.92
N ARG A 117 11.85 3.99 2.31
CA ARG A 117 12.44 5.22 2.86
C ARG A 117 11.35 6.15 3.40
N ILE A 118 10.59 5.70 4.40
CA ILE A 118 9.49 6.48 5.01
C ILE A 118 9.96 7.87 5.49
N PRO A 119 11.17 8.05 6.08
CA PRO A 119 11.65 9.38 6.43
C PRO A 119 11.74 10.34 5.25
N VAL A 120 12.10 9.84 4.07
CA VAL A 120 12.14 10.63 2.83
C VAL A 120 10.73 11.04 2.41
N MET A 121 9.75 10.11 2.44
CA MET A 121 8.35 10.43 2.15
C MET A 121 7.79 11.46 3.14
N ARG A 122 8.06 11.27 4.45
CA ARG A 122 7.64 12.18 5.52
C ARG A 122 8.18 13.60 5.26
N LYS A 123 9.48 13.73 5.03
CA LYS A 123 10.11 15.02 4.73
C LYS A 123 9.48 15.67 3.49
N MET A 124 9.36 14.92 2.40
CA MET A 124 8.80 15.41 1.13
C MET A 124 7.35 15.88 1.30
N LEU A 125 6.52 15.10 2.01
CA LEU A 125 5.13 15.45 2.30
C LEU A 125 5.03 16.78 3.08
N LEU A 126 5.83 16.92 4.14
CA LEU A 126 5.79 18.10 5.01
C LEU A 126 6.30 19.36 4.29
N GLU A 127 7.45 19.27 3.61
CA GLU A 127 8.10 20.41 2.95
C GLU A 127 7.33 20.94 1.74
N ASN A 128 6.54 20.08 1.07
CA ASN A 128 5.82 20.44 -0.15
C ASN A 128 4.31 20.58 0.03
N ASN A 129 3.86 20.60 1.29
CA ASN A 129 2.44 20.70 1.64
C ASN A 129 1.57 19.70 0.89
N ILE A 130 2.01 18.43 0.86
CA ILE A 130 1.28 17.30 0.29
C ILE A 130 0.44 16.68 1.40
N ASP A 131 -0.77 16.22 1.09
CA ASP A 131 -1.65 15.57 2.07
C ASP A 131 -1.53 14.04 2.01
N ILE A 132 -1.36 13.49 0.80
CA ILE A 132 -1.16 12.05 0.55
C ILE A 132 0.00 11.87 -0.43
N LEU A 133 1.05 11.14 -0.03
CA LEU A 133 2.20 10.85 -0.90
C LEU A 133 2.37 9.33 -1.06
N GLY A 134 2.14 8.83 -2.26
CA GLY A 134 2.35 7.44 -2.62
C GLY A 134 3.80 7.10 -2.92
N GLY A 135 4.16 5.85 -2.67
CA GLY A 135 5.40 5.25 -3.15
C GLY A 135 5.15 4.28 -4.30
N VAL A 136 6.18 3.52 -4.66
CA VAL A 136 6.10 2.47 -5.68
C VAL A 136 6.19 1.10 -5.03
N PHE A 137 5.76 0.06 -5.73
CA PHE A 137 6.06 -1.29 -5.31
C PHE A 137 6.80 -2.06 -6.40
N ARG A 138 7.59 -3.03 -5.97
CA ARG A 138 8.32 -3.93 -6.84
C ARG A 138 7.67 -5.29 -6.81
N GLN A 139 7.52 -5.88 -7.97
CA GLN A 139 7.05 -7.25 -8.10
C GLN A 139 8.13 -8.08 -8.78
N TYR A 140 8.20 -9.36 -8.42
CA TYR A 140 9.01 -10.30 -9.15
C TYR A 140 8.15 -10.97 -10.20
N ASN A 141 8.51 -10.82 -11.46
CA ASN A 141 7.81 -11.49 -12.55
C ASN A 141 8.41 -12.88 -12.77
N LEU A 142 7.94 -13.86 -12.01
CA LEU A 142 8.41 -15.24 -12.12
C LEU A 142 7.61 -15.96 -13.21
N LYS A 143 8.13 -15.94 -14.44
CA LYS A 143 7.46 -16.47 -15.63
C LYS A 143 7.38 -18.00 -15.68
N SER A 144 8.27 -18.73 -14.99
CA SER A 144 8.32 -20.17 -15.05
C SER A 144 8.18 -20.86 -13.69
N ARG A 145 7.67 -22.12 -13.72
CA ARG A 145 7.60 -22.98 -12.52
C ARG A 145 8.99 -23.24 -11.90
N LYS A 146 10.04 -23.31 -12.76
CA LYS A 146 11.44 -23.48 -12.31
C LYS A 146 11.97 -22.24 -11.62
N GLU A 147 11.64 -21.04 -12.11
CA GLU A 147 12.00 -19.77 -11.45
C GLU A 147 11.29 -19.62 -10.10
N LYS A 148 9.99 -19.98 -10.04
CA LYS A 148 9.22 -20.00 -8.79
C LYS A 148 9.86 -20.95 -7.77
N LEU A 149 10.27 -22.15 -8.19
CA LEU A 149 10.90 -23.13 -7.31
C LEU A 149 12.28 -22.64 -6.84
N LYS A 150 13.13 -22.14 -7.75
CA LYS A 150 14.44 -21.56 -7.41
C LYS A 150 14.27 -20.37 -6.45
N PHE A 151 13.31 -19.51 -6.70
CA PHE A 151 12.99 -18.37 -5.86
C PHE A 151 12.56 -18.81 -4.45
N THR A 152 11.66 -19.81 -4.34
CA THR A 152 11.19 -20.34 -3.06
C THR A 152 12.34 -20.96 -2.27
N LEU A 153 13.19 -21.76 -2.91
CA LEU A 153 14.36 -22.38 -2.28
C LEU A 153 15.41 -21.35 -1.87
N SER A 154 15.72 -20.38 -2.75
CA SER A 154 16.67 -19.32 -2.45
C SER A 154 16.14 -18.36 -1.39
N ASN A 155 14.84 -18.05 -1.35
CA ASN A 155 14.25 -17.24 -0.30
C ASN A 155 14.32 -17.88 1.08
N SER A 156 14.23 -19.21 1.17
CA SER A 156 14.46 -19.92 2.44
C SER A 156 15.89 -19.75 2.95
N MET A 157 16.88 -19.85 2.07
CA MET A 157 18.30 -19.63 2.41
C MET A 157 18.65 -18.14 2.52
N LEU A 158 18.13 -17.29 1.65
CA LEU A 158 18.47 -15.86 1.57
C LEU A 158 17.80 -15.03 2.67
N LYS A 159 16.65 -15.46 3.21
CA LYS A 159 16.09 -14.90 4.46
C LYS A 159 17.08 -15.02 5.61
N THR A 160 17.87 -16.10 5.64
CA THR A 160 18.91 -16.32 6.65
C THR A 160 20.13 -15.42 6.43
N PHE A 161 20.49 -15.13 5.20
CA PHE A 161 21.70 -14.36 4.86
C PHE A 161 21.46 -12.90 4.45
N GLY A 162 20.20 -12.45 4.37
CA GLY A 162 19.87 -11.05 4.05
C GLY A 162 20.20 -10.60 2.62
N ILE A 163 20.37 -11.54 1.70
CA ILE A 163 20.73 -11.26 0.30
C ILE A 163 19.45 -10.90 -0.48
N LEU A 164 19.46 -9.73 -1.13
CA LEU A 164 18.37 -9.25 -1.97
C LEU A 164 18.39 -9.92 -3.35
N ILE A 165 17.30 -10.56 -3.71
CA ILE A 165 17.10 -11.02 -5.09
C ILE A 165 16.73 -9.82 -5.96
N PRO A 166 17.36 -9.63 -7.14
CA PRO A 166 17.00 -8.54 -8.04
C PRO A 166 15.52 -8.61 -8.43
N SER A 167 14.80 -7.52 -8.28
CA SER A 167 13.42 -7.43 -8.77
C SER A 167 13.42 -7.26 -10.28
N THR A 168 12.44 -7.85 -10.95
CA THR A 168 12.31 -7.80 -12.40
C THR A 168 11.47 -6.62 -12.90
N GLY A 169 10.87 -5.81 -12.01
CA GLY A 169 10.12 -4.63 -12.40
C GLY A 169 9.75 -3.73 -11.22
N ILE A 170 9.67 -2.44 -11.52
CA ILE A 170 9.09 -1.43 -10.64
C ILE A 170 7.69 -1.17 -11.18
N PHE A 171 6.70 -1.30 -10.30
CA PHE A 171 5.33 -0.95 -10.62
C PHE A 171 5.00 0.35 -9.91
N GLU A 172 4.63 1.32 -10.68
CA GLU A 172 4.06 2.55 -10.18
C GLU A 172 2.64 2.69 -10.73
N TYR A 173 1.76 3.12 -9.87
CA TYR A 173 0.42 3.49 -10.26
C TYR A 173 0.15 4.89 -9.76
N HIS A 174 -0.03 5.79 -10.69
CA HIS A 174 -0.53 7.11 -10.42
C HIS A 174 -1.32 7.59 -11.64
N ALA A 175 -2.37 8.32 -11.40
CA ALA A 175 -3.24 8.83 -12.44
C ALA A 175 -3.86 10.15 -12.02
N GLY A 176 -4.19 10.97 -13.01
CA GLY A 176 -5.16 12.02 -12.87
C GLY A 176 -6.54 11.51 -13.26
N PHE A 177 -7.59 12.21 -12.87
CA PHE A 177 -8.93 11.97 -13.39
C PHE A 177 -9.78 13.24 -13.31
N ASP A 178 -10.75 13.34 -14.23
CA ASP A 178 -11.83 14.33 -14.18
C ASP A 178 -13.17 13.64 -13.97
N LEU A 179 -14.07 14.36 -13.32
CA LEU A 179 -15.46 13.95 -13.12
C LEU A 179 -16.33 14.81 -14.04
N GLU A 180 -16.96 14.19 -15.05
CA GLU A 180 -17.81 14.88 -16.03
C GLU A 180 -19.15 14.15 -16.16
N GLY A 181 -20.22 14.78 -15.68
CA GLY A 181 -21.55 14.17 -15.67
C GLY A 181 -21.55 12.84 -14.92
N ASP A 182 -21.85 11.74 -15.60
CA ASP A 182 -21.84 10.38 -15.04
C ASP A 182 -20.55 9.60 -15.35
N ALA A 183 -19.47 10.28 -15.76
CA ALA A 183 -18.20 9.67 -16.14
C ALA A 183 -17.03 10.10 -15.25
N CYS A 184 -16.16 9.15 -14.93
CA CYS A 184 -14.81 9.40 -14.44
C CYS A 184 -13.82 9.14 -15.57
N ILE A 185 -13.13 10.20 -16.02
CA ILE A 185 -12.21 10.15 -17.16
C ILE A 185 -10.79 10.09 -16.63
N MET A 186 -10.16 8.92 -16.75
CA MET A 186 -8.78 8.71 -16.30
C MET A 186 -7.79 9.40 -17.23
N LYS A 187 -6.75 9.99 -16.64
CA LYS A 187 -5.68 10.71 -17.34
C LYS A 187 -4.31 10.18 -16.92
N LYS A 188 -3.43 10.06 -17.92
CA LYS A 188 -2.01 9.84 -17.67
C LYS A 188 -1.40 11.11 -17.07
N VAL A 189 -0.53 10.92 -16.11
CA VAL A 189 0.26 11.98 -15.52
C VAL A 189 1.73 11.60 -15.69
N PRO A 190 2.52 12.35 -16.47
CA PRO A 190 3.96 12.10 -16.62
C PRO A 190 4.66 12.22 -15.28
N TYR A 191 5.62 11.32 -15.03
CA TYR A 191 6.39 11.38 -13.79
C TYR A 191 7.38 12.55 -13.81
N ASN A 192 7.39 13.34 -12.75
CA ASN A 192 8.34 14.41 -12.48
C ASN A 192 9.13 14.12 -11.19
N HIS A 193 10.43 14.33 -11.22
CA HIS A 193 11.30 14.20 -10.05
C HIS A 193 11.26 15.50 -9.21
N PRO A 194 11.25 15.44 -7.88
CA PRO A 194 11.32 14.25 -7.01
C PRO A 194 9.97 13.59 -6.70
N PHE A 195 8.86 14.21 -7.08
CA PHE A 195 7.51 13.69 -6.94
C PHE A 195 6.62 14.23 -8.07
N THR A 196 5.49 13.57 -8.29
CA THR A 196 4.48 13.97 -9.26
C THR A 196 3.17 14.20 -8.57
N VAL A 197 2.56 15.36 -8.76
CA VAL A 197 1.18 15.62 -8.33
C VAL A 197 0.23 14.81 -9.22
N CYS A 198 -0.71 14.12 -8.61
CA CYS A 198 -1.69 13.26 -9.27
C CYS A 198 -2.99 13.25 -8.46
N ASP A 199 -4.02 12.56 -8.93
CA ASP A 199 -5.28 12.43 -8.17
C ASP A 199 -5.37 11.07 -7.47
N MET A 200 -4.57 10.09 -7.89
CA MET A 200 -4.62 8.71 -7.38
C MET A 200 -3.22 8.09 -7.37
N THR A 201 -2.92 7.29 -6.36
CA THR A 201 -1.66 6.56 -6.21
C THR A 201 -1.90 5.16 -5.62
N HIS A 202 -0.85 4.39 -5.36
CA HIS A 202 -0.94 3.05 -4.74
C HIS A 202 -1.46 3.07 -3.30
N ASN A 203 -1.85 1.89 -2.78
CA ASN A 203 -2.16 1.66 -1.36
C ASN A 203 -0.92 1.66 -0.43
N PHE A 204 0.26 1.90 -0.97
CA PHE A 204 1.45 2.24 -0.20
C PHE A 204 1.64 3.75 -0.24
N PHE A 205 1.13 4.44 0.76
CA PHE A 205 1.25 5.90 0.85
C PHE A 205 1.37 6.38 2.30
N ILE A 206 2.02 7.53 2.50
CA ILE A 206 1.97 8.30 3.74
C ILE A 206 0.93 9.41 3.60
N ALA A 207 0.16 9.67 4.66
CA ALA A 207 -0.88 10.69 4.65
C ALA A 207 -0.98 11.45 5.98
N ARG A 208 -1.54 12.67 5.92
CA ARG A 208 -1.90 13.47 7.09
C ARG A 208 -3.15 12.88 7.74
N THR A 209 -3.04 12.47 8.98
CA THR A 209 -4.11 11.78 9.72
C THR A 209 -5.34 12.66 9.87
N ASP A 210 -5.17 13.92 10.23
CA ASP A 210 -6.24 14.90 10.40
C ASP A 210 -7.02 15.14 9.10
N LYS A 211 -6.32 15.24 7.98
CA LYS A 211 -6.92 15.46 6.67
C LYS A 211 -7.79 14.29 6.23
N VAL A 212 -7.28 13.04 6.41
CA VAL A 212 -8.06 11.84 6.07
C VAL A 212 -9.25 11.64 7.00
N LYS A 213 -9.09 11.92 8.31
CA LYS A 213 -10.21 11.91 9.27
C LYS A 213 -11.28 12.94 8.91
N ALA A 214 -10.89 14.12 8.47
CA ALA A 214 -11.82 15.23 8.18
C ALA A 214 -12.82 14.89 7.08
N PHE A 215 -12.44 14.13 6.03
CA PHE A 215 -13.40 13.70 5.01
C PHE A 215 -14.04 12.32 5.28
N GLY A 216 -13.80 11.75 6.46
CA GLY A 216 -14.43 10.49 6.91
C GLY A 216 -13.76 9.21 6.38
N GLY A 217 -12.52 9.29 5.85
CA GLY A 217 -11.76 8.13 5.43
C GLY A 217 -12.41 7.34 4.27
N TRP A 218 -12.47 6.03 4.40
CA TRP A 218 -13.01 5.10 3.40
C TRP A 218 -14.52 4.91 3.56
N ASN A 219 -15.25 4.70 2.46
CA ASN A 219 -16.67 4.35 2.53
C ASN A 219 -16.84 2.96 3.16
N PRO A 220 -17.44 2.85 4.37
CA PRO A 220 -17.45 1.62 5.17
C PRO A 220 -18.22 0.45 4.55
N ILE A 221 -19.12 0.71 3.60
CA ILE A 221 -19.89 -0.36 2.93
C ILE A 221 -19.02 -1.16 1.94
N LEU A 222 -17.85 -0.63 1.56
CA LEU A 222 -16.99 -1.24 0.56
C LEU A 222 -16.06 -2.28 1.19
N LYS A 223 -16.38 -3.55 1.05
CA LYS A 223 -15.52 -4.65 1.50
C LYS A 223 -14.30 -4.89 0.60
N GLY A 224 -14.30 -4.28 -0.59
CA GLY A 224 -13.21 -4.27 -1.57
C GLY A 224 -13.50 -3.24 -2.66
N GLY A 225 -12.54 -2.98 -3.56
CA GLY A 225 -12.72 -1.99 -4.63
C GLY A 225 -12.79 -0.53 -4.14
N GLU A 226 -12.39 -0.28 -2.90
CA GLU A 226 -12.48 1.00 -2.20
C GLU A 226 -11.46 2.04 -2.69
N HIS A 227 -10.48 1.60 -3.46
CA HIS A 227 -9.32 2.41 -3.83
C HIS A 227 -9.72 3.68 -4.62
N GLN A 228 -10.47 3.51 -5.71
CA GLN A 228 -10.93 4.64 -6.53
C GLN A 228 -11.84 5.56 -5.73
N ASN A 229 -12.77 4.98 -4.95
CA ASN A 229 -13.68 5.73 -4.11
C ASN A 229 -12.93 6.65 -3.13
N PHE A 230 -11.92 6.12 -2.44
CA PHE A 230 -11.10 6.89 -1.50
C PHE A 230 -10.44 8.11 -2.18
N PHE A 231 -9.84 7.93 -3.35
CA PHE A 231 -9.16 9.02 -4.04
C PHE A 231 -10.14 10.03 -4.67
N ILE A 232 -11.33 9.59 -5.09
CA ILE A 232 -12.39 10.52 -5.53
C ILE A 232 -12.82 11.38 -4.32
N ARG A 233 -13.07 10.78 -3.16
CA ARG A 233 -13.39 11.52 -1.92
C ARG A 233 -12.28 12.48 -1.54
N ALA A 234 -11.01 12.06 -1.59
CA ALA A 234 -9.86 12.91 -1.31
C ALA A 234 -9.81 14.13 -2.25
N LYS A 235 -9.98 13.93 -3.56
CA LYS A 235 -10.02 15.02 -4.55
C LYS A 235 -11.17 15.99 -4.33
N LEU A 236 -12.38 15.47 -4.09
CA LEU A 236 -13.57 16.30 -3.82
C LEU A 236 -13.43 17.12 -2.53
N ASN A 237 -12.60 16.68 -1.59
CA ASN A 237 -12.26 17.41 -0.36
C ASN A 237 -10.98 18.24 -0.49
N GLY A 238 -10.45 18.42 -1.69
CA GLY A 238 -9.34 19.31 -1.99
C GLY A 238 -7.97 18.83 -1.49
N LEU A 239 -7.80 17.53 -1.20
CA LEU A 239 -6.51 16.99 -0.77
C LEU A 239 -5.51 16.99 -1.92
N LYS A 240 -4.29 17.39 -1.62
CA LYS A 240 -3.15 17.33 -2.53
C LYS A 240 -2.52 15.94 -2.48
N VAL A 241 -2.70 15.18 -3.55
CA VAL A 241 -2.14 13.83 -3.71
C VAL A 241 -0.91 13.90 -4.63
N ALA A 242 0.12 13.12 -4.30
CA ALA A 242 1.32 12.98 -5.12
C ALA A 242 1.87 11.56 -5.04
N THR A 243 2.81 11.24 -5.93
CA THR A 243 3.57 9.99 -5.93
C THR A 243 5.07 10.25 -6.05
N THR A 244 5.89 9.34 -5.49
CA THR A 244 7.35 9.41 -5.60
C THR A 244 7.96 8.04 -5.89
N ARG A 245 9.02 8.01 -6.72
CA ARG A 245 9.86 6.83 -6.96
C ARG A 245 10.96 6.64 -5.92
N GLN A 246 11.13 7.59 -5.00
CA GLN A 246 12.22 7.55 -4.01
C GLN A 246 11.97 6.61 -2.84
N CYS A 247 10.75 6.13 -2.69
CA CYS A 247 10.39 5.14 -1.68
C CYS A 247 9.53 4.04 -2.27
N GLY A 248 9.73 2.82 -1.82
CA GLY A 248 8.96 1.68 -2.30
C GLY A 248 9.02 0.49 -1.38
N VAL A 249 8.16 -0.48 -1.66
CA VAL A 249 8.05 -1.78 -0.97
C VAL A 249 8.10 -2.92 -1.98
N VAL A 250 8.30 -4.13 -1.51
CA VAL A 250 8.14 -5.35 -2.32
C VAL A 250 6.75 -5.91 -2.09
N HIS A 251 5.99 -6.13 -3.15
CA HIS A 251 4.68 -6.76 -3.09
C HIS A 251 4.84 -8.29 -3.12
N ASP A 252 4.56 -8.97 -2.01
CA ASP A 252 4.67 -10.43 -1.87
C ASP A 252 3.45 -11.12 -2.50
N ARG A 253 3.56 -11.42 -3.79
CA ARG A 253 2.55 -12.21 -4.52
C ARG A 253 2.82 -13.71 -4.52
N TRP A 254 3.87 -14.18 -3.81
CA TRP A 254 4.29 -15.59 -3.87
C TRP A 254 3.78 -16.40 -2.71
N SER A 255 3.57 -15.78 -1.57
CA SER A 255 2.98 -16.45 -0.44
C SER A 255 1.58 -16.92 -0.83
N PRO A 256 1.28 -18.23 -0.70
CA PRO A 256 0.00 -18.75 -1.13
C PRO A 256 -1.13 -18.10 -0.32
N ALA A 257 -2.12 -17.57 -1.03
CA ALA A 257 -3.33 -17.07 -0.40
C ALA A 257 -4.29 -18.23 -0.13
N PRO A 258 -4.89 -18.30 1.08
CA PRO A 258 -5.93 -19.28 1.38
C PRO A 258 -7.10 -19.20 0.41
N GLU A 259 -7.79 -20.33 0.19
CA GLU A 259 -8.92 -20.38 -0.76
C GLU A 259 -10.05 -19.43 -0.35
N LEU A 260 -10.38 -19.40 0.94
CA LEU A 260 -11.38 -18.47 1.47
C LEU A 260 -11.07 -17.01 1.14
N PHE A 261 -9.80 -16.59 1.23
CA PHE A 261 -9.41 -15.24 0.83
C PHE A 261 -9.67 -14.98 -0.66
N LYS A 262 -9.37 -15.96 -1.53
CA LYS A 262 -9.61 -15.82 -2.97
C LYS A 262 -11.11 -15.72 -3.28
N GLU A 263 -11.94 -16.54 -2.64
CA GLU A 263 -13.42 -16.50 -2.77
C GLU A 263 -13.97 -15.12 -2.36
N LEU A 264 -13.54 -14.60 -1.20
CA LEU A 264 -13.97 -13.30 -0.74
C LEU A 264 -13.55 -12.17 -1.69
N ARG A 265 -12.37 -12.30 -2.30
CA ARG A 265 -11.84 -11.31 -3.25
C ARG A 265 -12.58 -11.30 -4.60
N LEU A 266 -13.21 -12.39 -5.02
CA LEU A 266 -14.04 -12.43 -6.23
C LEU A 266 -15.22 -11.46 -6.19
N ARG A 267 -15.67 -11.05 -5.00
CA ARG A 267 -16.74 -10.05 -4.81
C ARG A 267 -16.29 -8.62 -5.15
N GLY A 268 -15.00 -8.39 -5.37
CA GLY A 268 -14.44 -7.06 -5.61
C GLY A 268 -15.07 -6.29 -6.76
N ALA A 269 -15.47 -6.98 -7.85
CA ALA A 269 -16.12 -6.35 -8.99
C ALA A 269 -17.48 -5.70 -8.63
N ALA A 270 -18.28 -6.35 -7.77
CA ALA A 270 -19.55 -5.80 -7.31
C ALA A 270 -19.34 -4.53 -6.46
N TYR A 271 -18.33 -4.55 -5.58
CA TYR A 271 -17.98 -3.38 -4.77
C TYR A 271 -17.38 -2.23 -5.59
N GLN A 272 -16.66 -2.51 -6.68
CA GLN A 272 -16.19 -1.45 -7.59
C GLN A 272 -17.36 -0.65 -8.19
N LYS A 273 -18.45 -1.31 -8.55
CA LYS A 273 -19.66 -0.63 -9.03
C LYS A 273 -20.25 0.27 -7.94
N LEU A 274 -20.46 -0.27 -6.74
CA LEU A 274 -20.95 0.51 -5.59
C LEU A 274 -20.03 1.69 -5.25
N ALA A 275 -18.71 1.50 -5.38
CA ALA A 275 -17.73 2.54 -5.12
C ALA A 275 -17.89 3.78 -6.02
N LEU A 276 -18.39 3.61 -7.23
CA LEU A 276 -18.62 4.67 -8.20
C LEU A 276 -20.05 5.24 -8.10
N GLU A 277 -21.03 4.42 -7.73
CA GLU A 277 -22.43 4.84 -7.57
C GLU A 277 -22.61 5.95 -6.52
N GLU A 278 -21.77 5.99 -5.48
CA GLU A 278 -21.76 7.06 -4.46
C GLU A 278 -21.66 8.47 -5.10
N PHE A 279 -20.96 8.56 -6.24
CA PHE A 279 -20.74 9.83 -6.96
C PHE A 279 -21.60 9.98 -8.21
N GLY A 280 -22.56 9.10 -8.43
CA GLY A 280 -23.36 9.05 -9.66
C GLY A 280 -22.55 8.63 -10.90
N ILE A 281 -21.36 8.08 -10.72
CA ILE A 281 -20.48 7.66 -11.82
C ILE A 281 -20.94 6.31 -12.34
N LYS A 282 -21.28 6.25 -13.63
CA LYS A 282 -21.68 5.01 -14.34
C LYS A 282 -20.59 4.50 -15.27
N ARG A 283 -19.63 5.34 -15.65
CA ARG A 283 -18.62 5.02 -16.66
C ARG A 283 -17.23 5.43 -16.19
N MET A 284 -16.28 4.51 -16.34
CA MET A 284 -14.86 4.83 -16.24
C MET A 284 -14.24 4.80 -17.62
N LEU A 285 -13.82 5.96 -18.12
CA LEU A 285 -13.22 6.10 -19.44
C LEU A 285 -11.69 6.08 -19.33
N ASN A 286 -11.04 5.54 -20.36
CA ASN A 286 -9.58 5.44 -20.49
C ASN A 286 -8.87 4.62 -19.39
N PHE A 287 -9.63 3.95 -18.51
CA PHE A 287 -9.04 3.21 -17.38
C PHE A 287 -8.06 2.13 -17.85
N LYS A 288 -8.45 1.30 -18.84
CA LYS A 288 -7.58 0.22 -19.35
C LYS A 288 -6.32 0.75 -20.03
N GLU A 289 -6.41 1.87 -20.76
CA GLU A 289 -5.27 2.48 -21.45
C GLU A 289 -4.28 3.06 -20.46
N VAL A 290 -4.78 3.80 -19.46
CA VAL A 290 -3.94 4.35 -18.38
C VAL A 290 -3.28 3.23 -17.58
N MET A 291 -3.99 2.13 -17.30
CA MET A 291 -3.47 1.00 -16.54
C MET A 291 -2.46 0.16 -17.33
N LYS A 292 -2.67 -0.10 -18.62
CA LYS A 292 -1.72 -0.88 -19.46
C LYS A 292 -0.34 -0.25 -19.51
N GLU A 293 -0.26 1.07 -19.65
CA GLU A 293 1.02 1.77 -19.73
C GLU A 293 1.72 1.88 -18.36
N THR A 294 0.94 1.89 -17.29
CA THR A 294 1.46 1.95 -15.91
C THR A 294 2.01 0.60 -15.46
N PHE A 295 1.44 -0.51 -15.92
CA PHE A 295 1.87 -1.86 -15.54
C PHE A 295 2.82 -2.53 -16.53
N GLY A 296 3.14 -1.88 -17.67
CA GLY A 296 4.15 -2.39 -18.61
C GLY A 296 3.83 -3.77 -19.19
N GLU A 297 2.56 -4.00 -19.60
CA GLU A 297 2.16 -5.17 -20.39
C GLU A 297 2.35 -4.94 -21.90
#